data_62faa046916417b48bead31010631a4b
#
_entry.id   62faa046916417b48bead31010631a4b
#
_cell.length_a   1.000
_cell.length_b   1.000
_cell.length_c   1.000
_cell.angle_alpha   90.00
_cell.angle_beta   90.00
_cell.angle_gamma   90.00
#
_symmetry.space_group_name_H-M   'P 1'
#
loop_
_entity.id
_entity.type
_entity.pdbx_description
1 polymer ?
#
loop_
_entity_poly.entity_id
_entity_poly.type
_entity_poly.pdbx_seq_one_letter_code
_entity_poly.pdbx_strand_id
1 'polypeptide(L)'
;PGLVDSEEMREKYFHIMMQRLELHTKQAIIPFIDYKKSYCVSDFMSDYNSYKGNGYGLANTLMQTATLKPKINNKKVCNLFYTGQLTVPGPGVPPSIISGKVAAELLHQHLKKNQHEVVI
;
A
#
# COMPACT_ATOMS: atom_id res chain seq x y z
N PRO A 1 -16.64 -5.68 -0.80
CA PRO A 1 -17.60 -4.79 -1.47
C PRO A 1 -18.66 -4.37 -0.46
N GLY A 2 -18.85 -3.05 -0.21
CA GLY A 2 -19.98 -2.51 0.49
C GLY A 2 -19.85 -2.18 1.98
N LEU A 3 -18.66 -2.17 2.57
CA LEU A 3 -18.47 -1.54 3.87
C LEU A 3 -18.52 -0.02 3.70
N VAL A 4 -19.53 0.59 4.30
CA VAL A 4 -19.62 2.04 4.40
C VAL A 4 -18.71 2.48 5.54
N ASP A 5 -17.76 3.35 5.26
CA ASP A 5 -16.87 3.94 6.26
C ASP A 5 -17.65 5.03 7.02
N SER A 6 -18.39 4.63 8.04
CA SER A 6 -19.14 5.50 8.92
C SER A 6 -18.53 5.53 10.33
N GLU A 7 -18.79 6.59 11.08
CA GLU A 7 -18.34 6.68 12.48
C GLU A 7 -18.90 5.53 13.32
N GLU A 8 -20.15 5.13 13.09
CA GLU A 8 -20.76 3.98 13.75
C GLU A 8 -19.97 2.67 13.50
N MET A 9 -19.51 2.46 12.25
CA MET A 9 -18.71 1.30 11.90
C MET A 9 -17.34 1.35 12.59
N ARG A 10 -16.70 2.52 12.65
CA ARG A 10 -15.42 2.74 13.34
C ARG A 10 -15.55 2.44 14.84
N GLU A 11 -16.60 2.94 15.48
CA GLU A 11 -16.90 2.65 16.89
C GLU A 11 -17.13 1.16 17.13
N LYS A 12 -17.92 0.51 16.30
CA LYS A 12 -18.18 -0.93 16.40
C LYS A 12 -16.87 -1.73 16.37
N TYR A 13 -15.99 -1.47 15.41
CA TYR A 13 -14.71 -2.19 15.32
C TYR A 13 -13.75 -1.83 16.45
N PHE A 14 -13.75 -0.59 16.90
CA PHE A 14 -13.00 -0.19 18.09
C PHE A 14 -13.40 -1.02 19.29
N HIS A 15 -14.70 -1.12 19.60
CA HIS A 15 -15.19 -1.92 20.72
C HIS A 15 -14.84 -3.41 20.57
N ILE A 16 -14.98 -3.98 19.39
CA ILE A 16 -14.60 -5.38 19.14
C ILE A 16 -13.09 -5.60 19.42
N MET A 17 -12.23 -4.69 18.99
CA MET A 17 -10.80 -4.79 19.22
C MET A 17 -10.46 -4.66 20.70
N MET A 18 -11.08 -3.71 21.40
CA MET A 18 -10.84 -3.49 22.82
C MET A 18 -11.31 -4.66 23.66
N GLN A 19 -12.49 -5.20 23.38
CA GLN A 19 -12.99 -6.40 24.08
C GLN A 19 -12.02 -7.59 23.91
N ARG A 20 -11.47 -7.79 22.71
CA ARG A 20 -10.47 -8.83 22.48
C ARG A 20 -9.18 -8.57 23.28
N LEU A 21 -8.73 -7.31 23.32
CA LEU A 21 -7.54 -6.93 24.06
C LEU A 21 -7.73 -7.16 25.56
N GLU A 22 -8.85 -6.72 26.13
CA GLU A 22 -9.20 -6.94 27.55
C GLU A 22 -9.30 -8.43 27.90
N LEU A 23 -9.87 -9.23 26.99
CA LEU A 23 -9.94 -10.69 27.17
C LEU A 23 -8.55 -11.33 27.25
N HIS A 24 -7.63 -10.90 26.40
CA HIS A 24 -6.26 -11.45 26.37
C HIS A 24 -5.38 -10.93 27.50
N THR A 25 -5.49 -9.64 27.85
CA THR A 25 -4.70 -9.04 28.92
C THR A 25 -5.28 -9.30 30.30
N LYS A 26 -6.54 -9.68 30.38
CA LYS A 26 -7.33 -9.80 31.63
C LYS A 26 -7.37 -8.50 32.44
N GLN A 27 -7.34 -7.37 31.77
CA GLN A 27 -7.36 -6.04 32.37
C GLN A 27 -8.45 -5.20 31.70
N ALA A 28 -9.13 -4.35 32.48
CA ALA A 28 -10.01 -3.33 31.95
C ALA A 28 -9.17 -2.22 31.33
N ILE A 29 -9.28 -1.99 30.04
CA ILE A 29 -8.50 -1.01 29.28
C ILE A 29 -9.37 0.16 28.83
N ILE A 30 -10.60 -0.12 28.43
CA ILE A 30 -11.54 0.89 27.88
C ILE A 30 -11.66 2.12 28.77
N PRO A 31 -11.78 2.00 30.14
CA PRO A 31 -11.93 3.17 31.00
C PRO A 31 -10.71 4.09 31.07
N PHE A 32 -9.55 3.63 30.61
CA PHE A 32 -8.28 4.36 30.66
C PHE A 32 -7.84 4.91 29.29
N ILE A 33 -8.72 4.89 28.28
CA ILE A 33 -8.41 5.41 26.96
C ILE A 33 -8.76 6.89 26.92
N ASP A 34 -7.75 7.74 26.95
CA ASP A 34 -7.90 9.19 26.85
C ASP A 34 -8.01 9.69 25.40
N TYR A 35 -7.43 8.95 24.46
CA TYR A 35 -7.42 9.33 23.04
C TYR A 35 -7.54 8.11 22.12
N LYS A 36 -8.35 8.25 21.09
CA LYS A 36 -8.45 7.28 20.01
C LYS A 36 -8.45 7.96 18.65
N LYS A 37 -7.82 7.37 17.68
CA LYS A 37 -7.90 7.77 16.27
C LYS A 37 -8.02 6.53 15.41
N SER A 38 -9.00 6.49 14.54
CA SER A 38 -9.14 5.49 13.49
C SER A 38 -8.63 6.06 12.17
N TYR A 39 -8.13 5.21 11.29
CA TYR A 39 -7.76 5.56 9.93
C TYR A 39 -8.33 4.51 8.99
N CYS A 40 -9.26 4.90 8.14
CA CYS A 40 -10.08 4.00 7.36
C CYS A 40 -10.09 4.39 5.86
N VAL A 41 -11.00 3.79 5.11
CA VAL A 41 -11.09 3.93 3.65
C VAL A 41 -11.22 5.37 3.18
N SER A 42 -12.09 6.16 3.83
CA SER A 42 -12.28 7.57 3.48
C SER A 42 -11.03 8.43 3.74
N ASP A 43 -10.29 8.13 4.80
CA ASP A 43 -9.04 8.84 5.12
C ASP A 43 -7.97 8.56 4.06
N PHE A 44 -7.84 7.31 3.59
CA PHE A 44 -6.93 6.98 2.48
C PHE A 44 -7.32 7.66 1.17
N MET A 45 -8.61 7.82 0.92
CA MET A 45 -9.10 8.57 -0.26
C MET A 45 -8.78 10.05 -0.15
N SER A 46 -9.05 10.66 1.02
CA SER A 46 -8.85 12.08 1.28
C SER A 46 -7.37 12.47 1.25
N ASP A 47 -6.54 11.77 2.01
CA ASP A 47 -5.17 12.19 2.29
C ASP A 47 -4.18 11.75 1.19
N TYR A 48 -4.47 10.66 0.50
CA TYR A 48 -3.56 10.05 -0.50
C TYR A 48 -4.14 9.94 -1.90
N ASN A 49 -5.35 10.42 -2.17
CA ASN A 49 -6.08 10.18 -3.41
C ASN A 49 -6.11 8.69 -3.81
N SER A 50 -6.17 7.83 -2.80
CA SER A 50 -6.04 6.39 -2.99
C SER A 50 -7.28 5.82 -3.67
N TYR A 51 -7.10 5.13 -4.80
CA TYR A 51 -8.22 4.53 -5.52
C TYR A 51 -9.03 3.59 -4.63
N LYS A 52 -10.30 3.94 -4.41
CA LYS A 52 -11.23 3.22 -3.51
C LYS A 52 -10.70 3.04 -2.08
N GLY A 53 -9.87 3.97 -1.60
CA GLY A 53 -9.30 3.91 -0.26
C GLY A 53 -8.30 2.79 -0.03
N ASN A 54 -7.60 2.38 -1.07
CA ASN A 54 -6.61 1.32 -1.01
C ASN A 54 -5.40 1.74 -0.17
N GLY A 55 -5.19 1.12 0.98
CA GLY A 55 -4.07 1.38 1.88
C GLY A 55 -2.85 0.47 1.66
N TYR A 56 -3.02 -0.72 1.05
CA TYR A 56 -1.99 -1.78 1.01
C TYR A 56 -1.66 -2.30 -0.40
N GLY A 57 -2.14 -1.67 -1.44
CA GLY A 57 -1.89 -2.11 -2.80
C GLY A 57 -2.87 -3.19 -3.27
N LEU A 58 -2.41 -4.06 -4.16
CA LEU A 58 -3.23 -5.15 -4.69
C LEU A 58 -3.53 -6.21 -3.62
N ALA A 59 -4.67 -6.86 -3.74
CA ALA A 59 -5.01 -8.00 -2.89
C ALA A 59 -3.94 -9.10 -3.01
N ASN A 60 -3.57 -9.71 -1.88
CA ASN A 60 -2.58 -10.79 -1.85
C ASN A 60 -3.23 -12.14 -2.23
N THR A 61 -3.92 -12.16 -3.37
CA THR A 61 -4.38 -13.40 -3.99
C THR A 61 -3.23 -14.06 -4.75
N LEU A 62 -3.34 -15.34 -5.04
CA LEU A 62 -2.30 -16.09 -5.77
C LEU A 62 -1.90 -15.41 -7.09
N MET A 63 -2.87 -14.82 -7.81
CA MET A 63 -2.65 -14.16 -9.11
C MET A 63 -2.17 -12.69 -8.99
N GLN A 64 -2.10 -12.14 -7.79
CA GLN A 64 -1.73 -10.74 -7.53
C GLN A 64 -0.58 -10.61 -6.53
N THR A 65 0.17 -11.66 -6.31
CA THR A 65 1.28 -11.68 -5.35
C THR A 65 2.62 -12.00 -6.02
N ALA A 66 3.70 -11.69 -5.33
CA ALA A 66 5.08 -11.96 -5.74
C ALA A 66 5.38 -11.54 -7.20
N THR A 67 5.83 -12.46 -8.02
CA THR A 67 6.21 -12.22 -9.42
C THR A 67 5.05 -11.90 -10.37
N LEU A 68 3.81 -12.14 -9.92
CA LEU A 68 2.58 -11.84 -10.67
C LEU A 68 2.10 -10.40 -10.48
N LYS A 69 2.73 -9.62 -9.60
CA LYS A 69 2.49 -8.18 -9.46
C LYS A 69 2.88 -7.42 -10.73
N PRO A 70 2.30 -6.23 -10.96
CA PRO A 70 2.72 -5.36 -12.05
C PRO A 70 4.24 -5.11 -12.00
N LYS A 71 4.87 -5.24 -13.16
CA LYS A 71 6.31 -4.97 -13.31
C LYS A 71 6.61 -3.49 -13.17
N ILE A 72 7.83 -3.17 -12.76
CA ILE A 72 8.31 -1.79 -12.63
C ILE A 72 8.31 -1.07 -13.98
N ASN A 73 8.75 -1.72 -15.04
CA ASN A 73 8.76 -1.15 -16.39
C ASN A 73 7.45 -1.40 -17.14
N ASN A 74 6.93 -0.38 -17.81
CA ASN A 74 5.77 -0.52 -18.68
C ASN A 74 6.16 -1.21 -19.99
N LYS A 75 5.32 -2.14 -20.46
CA LYS A 75 5.58 -2.88 -21.71
C LYS A 75 5.21 -2.10 -22.98
N LYS A 76 4.30 -1.13 -22.87
CA LYS A 76 3.77 -0.37 -24.01
C LYS A 76 4.45 0.99 -24.16
N VAL A 77 4.94 1.56 -23.05
CA VAL A 77 5.59 2.86 -23.02
C VAL A 77 6.99 2.65 -22.45
N CYS A 78 8.00 2.67 -23.30
CA CYS A 78 9.37 2.24 -22.99
C CYS A 78 10.08 3.10 -21.95
N ASN A 79 9.67 4.35 -21.77
CA ASN A 79 10.25 5.29 -20.80
C ASN A 79 9.37 5.50 -19.56
N LEU A 80 8.38 4.65 -19.31
CA LEU A 80 7.50 4.73 -18.16
C LEU A 80 7.83 3.62 -17.15
N PHE A 81 8.16 4.04 -15.95
CA PHE A 81 8.49 3.15 -14.82
C PHE A 81 7.56 3.42 -13.65
N TYR A 82 7.20 2.36 -12.93
CA TYR A 82 6.34 2.41 -11.76
C TYR A 82 7.14 2.08 -10.51
N THR A 83 6.78 2.71 -9.39
CA THR A 83 7.33 2.40 -8.08
C THR A 83 6.24 2.43 -7.01
N GLY A 84 6.52 1.87 -5.84
CA GLY A 84 5.60 1.86 -4.71
C GLY A 84 4.90 0.52 -4.50
N GLN A 85 3.89 0.55 -3.64
CA GLN A 85 3.23 -0.64 -3.10
C GLN A 85 2.46 -1.50 -4.12
N LEU A 86 2.11 -0.94 -5.28
CA LEU A 86 1.36 -1.65 -6.33
C LEU A 86 2.25 -2.51 -7.23
N THR A 87 3.57 -2.30 -7.19
CA THR A 87 4.54 -3.04 -7.98
C THR A 87 5.28 -4.08 -7.14
N VAL A 88 6.21 -4.81 -7.76
CA VAL A 88 7.17 -5.66 -7.04
C VAL A 88 8.17 -4.80 -6.26
N PRO A 89 8.58 -5.19 -5.02
CA PRO A 89 8.24 -6.43 -4.33
C PRO A 89 6.89 -6.43 -3.61
N GLY A 90 6.19 -5.29 -3.45
CA GLY A 90 4.84 -5.24 -2.91
C GLY A 90 4.59 -4.17 -1.84
N PRO A 91 3.55 -4.34 -1.01
CA PRO A 91 3.15 -3.34 -0.02
C PRO A 91 4.08 -3.29 1.19
N GLY A 92 4.09 -2.12 1.83
CA GLY A 92 4.89 -1.82 3.00
C GLY A 92 6.01 -0.82 2.72
N VAL A 93 6.52 -0.15 3.76
CA VAL A 93 7.54 0.88 3.63
C VAL A 93 8.85 0.33 3.05
N PRO A 94 9.47 -0.73 3.60
CA PRO A 94 10.69 -1.28 3.03
C PRO A 94 10.54 -1.77 1.58
N PRO A 95 9.51 -2.54 1.21
CA PRO A 95 9.28 -2.93 -0.19
C PRO A 95 9.10 -1.75 -1.13
N SER A 96 8.41 -0.69 -0.71
CA SER A 96 8.22 0.52 -1.52
C SER A 96 9.54 1.24 -1.80
N ILE A 97 10.43 1.35 -0.80
CA ILE A 97 11.77 1.91 -0.96
C ILE A 97 12.61 1.05 -1.92
N ILE A 98 12.57 -0.27 -1.76
CA ILE A 98 13.26 -1.21 -2.65
C ILE A 98 12.78 -1.05 -4.10
N SER A 99 11.46 -0.92 -4.31
CA SER A 99 10.90 -0.69 -5.65
C SER A 99 11.43 0.59 -6.29
N GLY A 100 11.61 1.66 -5.51
CA GLY A 100 12.20 2.92 -5.95
C GLY A 100 13.65 2.76 -6.40
N LYS A 101 14.47 2.02 -5.63
CA LYS A 101 15.85 1.70 -6.00
C LYS A 101 15.90 0.93 -7.34
N VAL A 102 15.11 -0.13 -7.45
CA VAL A 102 15.08 -0.95 -8.68
C VAL A 102 14.59 -0.13 -9.88
N ALA A 103 13.59 0.74 -9.71
CA ALA A 103 13.10 1.63 -10.76
C ALA A 103 14.21 2.59 -11.24
N ALA A 104 15.00 3.16 -10.31
CA ALA A 104 16.12 4.04 -10.64
C ALA A 104 17.23 3.30 -11.40
N GLU A 105 17.56 2.06 -11.00
CA GLU A 105 18.56 1.23 -11.69
C GLU A 105 18.09 0.88 -13.12
N LEU A 106 16.83 0.48 -13.31
CA LEU A 106 16.25 0.19 -14.62
C LEU A 106 16.22 1.43 -15.52
N LEU A 107 15.85 2.59 -14.98
CA LEU A 107 15.88 3.86 -15.70
C LEU A 107 17.31 4.20 -16.16
N HIS A 108 18.29 4.05 -15.27
CA HIS A 108 19.69 4.31 -15.61
C HIS A 108 20.21 3.41 -16.73
N GLN A 109 19.86 2.12 -16.67
CA GLN A 109 20.19 1.16 -17.76
C GLN A 109 19.51 1.54 -19.09
N HIS A 110 18.25 1.96 -19.03
CA HIS A 110 17.52 2.42 -20.21
C HIS A 110 18.17 3.65 -20.86
N LEU A 111 18.57 4.63 -20.04
CA LEU A 111 19.23 5.85 -20.55
C LEU A 111 20.59 5.54 -21.18
N LYS A 112 21.41 4.67 -20.56
CA LYS A 112 22.70 4.25 -21.13
C LYS A 112 22.53 3.54 -22.48
N LYS A 113 21.55 2.66 -22.62
CA LYS A 113 21.27 1.97 -23.88
C LYS A 113 20.93 2.95 -24.98
N ASN A 114 20.06 3.91 -24.72
CA ASN A 114 19.64 4.88 -25.71
C ASN A 114 20.76 5.88 -26.09
N GLN A 115 21.70 6.17 -25.20
CA GLN A 115 22.89 6.98 -25.53
C GLN A 115 23.80 6.28 -26.54
N HIS A 116 23.91 4.96 -26.54
CA HIS A 116 24.68 4.22 -27.52
C HIS A 116 24.01 4.11 -28.89
N GLU A 117 22.67 4.24 -28.96
CA GLU A 117 21.93 4.23 -30.25
C GLU A 117 21.96 5.58 -30.97
N VAL A 118 22.35 6.67 -30.35
CA VAL A 118 22.41 8.03 -30.92
C VAL A 118 23.81 8.36 -31.51
N VAL A 119 24.79 7.48 -31.37
CA VAL A 119 26.20 7.70 -31.81
C VAL A 119 26.54 6.92 -33.09
N ILE A 120 25.54 6.61 -33.91
CA ILE A 120 25.78 6.01 -35.22
C ILE A 120 25.28 6.93 -36.34
#